data_cf185f237e7acb3678ec010b916f8b3b
#
_entry.id   cf185f237e7acb3678ec010b916f8b3b
#
_cell.length_a   1.000
_cell.length_b   1.000
_cell.length_c   1.000
_cell.angle_alpha   90.00
_cell.angle_beta   90.00
_cell.angle_gamma   90.00
#
_symmetry.space_group_name_H-M   'P 1'
#
loop_
_entity.id
_entity.type
_entity.pdbx_description
1 polymer ?
#
loop_
_entity_poly.entity_id
_entity_poly.type
_entity_poly.pdbx_seq_one_letter_code
_entity_poly.pdbx_strand_id
1 'polypeptide(L)'
;VIFVGSQVSDQATLNWTCPAPDVQVVQIDIDGAEVGRNYPKCLGLQGDARTVLLQLLEGVPEGKRPPWRSAAKAFVDDTLARQLACAESVSTPVEPARLCAELSAALPDNAILVSDTGWSAQWSATMVRMKASQQYLRAAGSLGWAFPASLGAKCAVPERAVVCFSG
;
A
#
# COMPACT_ATOMS: atom_id res chain seq x y z
N VAL A 1 12.91 12.68 4.98
CA VAL A 1 11.61 11.97 4.93
C VAL A 1 10.53 12.90 5.41
N ILE A 2 9.36 12.87 4.75
CA ILE A 2 8.19 13.67 5.16
C ILE A 2 7.07 12.72 5.54
N PHE A 3 6.56 12.82 6.76
CA PHE A 3 5.34 12.15 7.21
C PHE A 3 4.18 13.14 7.14
N VAL A 4 3.06 12.74 6.54
CA VAL A 4 1.90 13.60 6.33
C VAL A 4 0.65 12.91 6.86
N GLY A 5 0.03 13.45 7.91
CA GLY A 5 -1.21 12.95 8.52
C GLY A 5 -1.11 11.47 8.92
N SER A 6 0.02 11.07 9.48
CA SER A 6 0.32 9.68 9.76
C SER A 6 0.85 9.51 11.17
N GLN A 7 0.26 8.56 11.90
CA GLN A 7 0.92 8.04 13.10
C GLN A 7 2.24 7.41 12.68
N VAL A 8 3.34 7.98 13.13
CA VAL A 8 4.69 7.47 12.87
C VAL A 8 4.93 6.29 13.82
N SER A 9 4.31 5.14 13.48
CA SER A 9 4.32 3.93 14.29
C SER A 9 5.52 3.03 13.99
N ASP A 10 5.71 2.02 14.82
CA ASP A 10 6.66 0.93 14.64
C ASP A 10 6.53 0.23 13.28
N GLN A 11 5.29 -0.03 12.84
CA GLN A 11 5.02 -0.67 11.55
C GLN A 11 5.42 0.22 10.36
N ALA A 12 5.13 1.53 10.45
CA ALA A 12 5.47 2.47 9.39
C ALA A 12 6.99 2.75 9.29
N THR A 13 7.73 2.47 10.34
CA THR A 13 9.14 2.82 10.48
C THR A 13 10.06 1.62 10.69
N LEU A 14 9.56 0.39 10.49
CA LEU A 14 10.30 -0.85 10.75
C LEU A 14 10.92 -0.86 12.17
N ASN A 15 10.09 -0.69 13.18
CA ASN A 15 10.51 -0.52 14.59
C ASN A 15 11.50 0.66 14.77
N TRP A 16 11.14 1.82 14.21
CA TRP A 16 11.92 3.08 14.29
C TRP A 16 13.35 2.98 13.75
N THR A 17 13.60 2.03 12.85
CA THR A 17 14.89 1.91 12.16
C THR A 17 14.91 2.68 10.82
N CYS A 18 13.76 3.04 10.28
CA CYS A 18 13.62 3.77 9.02
C CYS A 18 12.62 4.94 9.20
N PRO A 19 13.04 6.19 8.93
CA PRO A 19 14.37 6.62 8.49
C PRO A 19 15.44 6.45 9.56
N ALA A 20 16.71 6.38 9.13
CA ALA A 20 17.85 6.34 10.04
C ALA A 20 17.92 7.63 10.89
N PRO A 21 18.57 7.59 12.10
CA PRO A 21 18.56 8.72 13.04
C PRO A 21 19.18 10.03 12.53
N ASP A 22 20.02 9.95 11.51
CA ASP A 22 20.70 11.08 10.87
C ASP A 22 19.90 11.69 9.71
N VAL A 23 18.81 11.04 9.30
CA VAL A 23 17.95 11.53 8.22
C VAL A 23 17.02 12.62 8.74
N GLN A 24 17.01 13.76 8.03
CA GLN A 24 16.07 14.85 8.33
C GLN A 24 14.63 14.39 8.16
N VAL A 25 13.84 14.55 9.21
CA VAL A 25 12.41 14.24 9.24
C VAL A 25 11.60 15.53 9.27
N VAL A 26 10.57 15.60 8.44
CA VAL A 26 9.51 16.61 8.50
C VAL A 26 8.21 15.89 8.85
N GLN A 27 7.46 16.39 9.82
CA GLN A 27 6.19 15.81 10.20
C GLN A 27 5.09 16.88 10.07
N ILE A 28 4.07 16.55 9.28
CA ILE A 28 2.88 17.39 9.07
C ILE A 28 1.70 16.68 9.70
N ASP A 29 1.12 17.25 10.73
CA ASP A 29 -0.07 16.69 11.38
C ASP A 29 -0.97 17.79 11.91
N ILE A 30 -2.27 17.53 11.94
CA ILE A 30 -3.25 18.45 12.53
C ILE A 30 -3.21 18.40 14.06
N ASP A 31 -2.84 17.22 14.60
CA ASP A 31 -2.68 17.03 16.04
C ASP A 31 -1.24 17.37 16.47
N GLY A 32 -1.09 18.46 17.20
CA GLY A 32 0.20 18.87 17.74
C GLY A 32 0.82 17.87 18.72
N ALA A 33 0.04 16.96 19.32
CA ALA A 33 0.55 15.92 20.19
C ALA A 33 1.26 14.78 19.44
N GLU A 34 0.95 14.60 18.16
CA GLU A 34 1.62 13.62 17.30
C GLU A 34 2.94 14.16 16.72
N VAL A 35 3.07 15.49 16.59
CA VAL A 35 4.27 16.13 16.02
C VAL A 35 5.46 15.94 16.97
N GLY A 36 6.51 15.27 16.48
CA GLY A 36 7.73 15.02 17.24
C GLY A 36 7.64 13.91 18.28
N ARG A 37 6.51 13.24 18.41
CA ARG A 37 6.28 12.19 19.41
C ARG A 37 7.31 11.06 19.36
N ASN A 38 7.59 10.54 18.18
CA ASN A 38 8.54 9.45 17.97
C ASN A 38 9.85 9.88 17.33
N TYR A 39 9.88 11.06 16.70
CA TYR A 39 11.05 11.69 16.11
C TYR A 39 11.21 13.11 16.67
N PRO A 40 11.75 13.27 17.87
CA PRO A 40 11.77 14.57 18.58
C PRO A 40 12.63 15.65 17.89
N LYS A 41 13.51 15.24 16.97
CA LYS A 41 14.31 16.17 16.17
C LYS A 41 13.69 16.52 14.81
N CYS A 42 12.42 16.17 14.58
CA CYS A 42 11.75 16.49 13.34
C CYS A 42 11.45 18.00 13.22
N LEU A 43 11.35 18.47 11.98
CA LEU A 43 10.71 19.75 11.69
C LEU A 43 9.19 19.52 11.72
N GLY A 44 8.52 20.05 12.73
CA GLY A 44 7.08 19.92 12.90
C GLY A 44 6.33 21.05 12.20
N LEU A 45 5.32 20.69 11.41
CA LEU A 45 4.38 21.61 10.79
C LEU A 45 2.97 21.22 11.23
N GLN A 46 2.45 21.88 12.25
CA GLN A 46 1.10 21.62 12.72
C GLN A 46 0.07 22.30 11.81
N GLY A 47 -0.84 21.52 11.23
CA GLY A 47 -1.90 22.04 10.39
C GLY A 47 -2.58 20.98 9.54
N ASP A 48 -3.63 21.42 8.83
CA ASP A 48 -4.31 20.60 7.83
C ASP A 48 -3.34 20.22 6.71
N ALA A 49 -3.25 18.92 6.41
CA ALA A 49 -2.28 18.38 5.47
C ALA A 49 -2.38 19.02 4.07
N ARG A 50 -3.61 19.24 3.58
CA ARG A 50 -3.84 19.87 2.27
C ARG A 50 -3.33 21.30 2.25
N THR A 51 -3.65 22.07 3.28
CA THR A 51 -3.24 23.46 3.40
C THR A 51 -1.72 23.62 3.47
N VAL A 52 -1.07 22.82 4.34
CA VAL A 52 0.39 22.86 4.48
C VAL A 52 1.10 22.40 3.18
N LEU A 53 0.60 21.35 2.52
CA LEU A 53 1.18 20.89 1.25
C LEU A 53 1.03 21.93 0.12
N LEU A 54 -0.08 22.68 0.06
CA LEU A 54 -0.25 23.77 -0.91
C LEU A 54 0.75 24.90 -0.65
N GLN A 55 0.94 25.31 0.61
CA GLN A 55 1.95 26.31 0.97
C GLN A 55 3.39 25.85 0.64
N LEU A 56 3.70 24.57 0.87
CA LEU A 56 4.98 24.00 0.49
C LEU A 56 5.19 24.01 -1.03
N LEU A 57 4.15 23.72 -1.81
CA LEU A 57 4.22 23.75 -3.28
C LEU A 57 4.52 25.16 -3.81
N GLU A 58 3.98 26.21 -3.19
CA GLU A 58 4.28 27.60 -3.55
C GLU A 58 5.75 27.98 -3.29
N GLY A 59 6.36 27.36 -2.26
CA GLY A 59 7.74 27.62 -1.87
C GLY A 59 8.79 26.74 -2.55
N VAL A 60 8.38 25.66 -3.20
CA VAL A 60 9.34 24.72 -3.84
C VAL A 60 9.71 25.22 -5.25
N PRO A 61 10.97 25.59 -5.50
CA PRO A 61 11.37 26.04 -6.83
C PRO A 61 11.28 24.90 -7.84
N GLU A 62 10.92 25.25 -9.08
CA GLU A 62 11.05 24.31 -10.19
C GLU A 62 12.52 23.94 -10.37
N GLY A 63 12.84 22.68 -10.23
CA GLY A 63 14.21 22.18 -10.32
C GLY A 63 14.30 20.84 -11.05
N LYS A 64 15.47 20.57 -11.62
CA LYS A 64 15.78 19.24 -12.16
C LYS A 64 15.87 18.26 -11.00
N ARG A 65 14.93 17.33 -10.94
CA ARG A 65 14.94 16.25 -9.93
C ARG A 65 15.84 15.12 -10.42
N PRO A 66 16.64 14.50 -9.52
CA PRO A 66 17.43 13.34 -9.90
C PRO A 66 16.52 12.23 -10.45
N PRO A 67 17.01 11.38 -11.38
CA PRO A 67 16.20 10.36 -12.05
C PRO A 67 15.97 9.13 -11.16
N TRP A 68 15.55 9.34 -9.90
CA TRP A 68 15.29 8.22 -8.99
C TRP A 68 14.09 7.37 -9.44
N ARG A 69 13.19 7.92 -10.30
CA ARG A 69 12.10 7.16 -10.92
C ARG A 69 12.62 5.97 -11.73
N SER A 70 13.76 6.10 -12.41
CA SER A 70 14.37 5.00 -13.15
C SER A 70 14.93 3.93 -12.21
N ALA A 71 15.56 4.32 -11.11
CA ALA A 71 16.04 3.39 -10.09
C ALA A 71 14.87 2.66 -9.39
N ALA A 72 13.80 3.38 -9.03
CA ALA A 72 12.61 2.80 -8.46
C ALA A 72 11.93 1.84 -9.45
N LYS A 73 11.85 2.21 -10.74
CA LYS A 73 11.31 1.33 -11.78
C LYS A 73 12.13 0.06 -11.92
N ALA A 74 13.45 0.14 -11.96
CA ALA A 74 14.31 -1.03 -12.05
C ALA A 74 14.11 -2.00 -10.87
N PHE A 75 13.96 -1.48 -9.65
CA PHE A 75 13.64 -2.29 -8.48
C PHE A 75 12.28 -2.97 -8.58
N VAL A 76 11.27 -2.26 -9.06
CA VAL A 76 9.93 -2.82 -9.29
C VAL A 76 10.01 -3.91 -10.37
N ASP A 77 10.66 -3.64 -11.50
CA ASP A 77 10.77 -4.59 -12.62
C ASP A 77 11.49 -5.89 -12.17
N ASP A 78 12.57 -5.79 -11.39
CA ASP A 78 13.28 -6.95 -10.84
C ASP A 78 12.40 -7.75 -9.85
N THR A 79 11.65 -7.06 -8.99
CA THR A 79 10.72 -7.71 -8.07
C THR A 79 9.62 -8.45 -8.83
N LEU A 80 9.07 -7.84 -9.88
CA LEU A 80 8.07 -8.45 -10.75
C LEU A 80 8.61 -9.68 -11.49
N ALA A 81 9.83 -9.60 -12.00
CA ALA A 81 10.47 -10.73 -12.69
C ALA A 81 10.63 -11.94 -11.75
N ARG A 82 11.06 -11.71 -10.51
CA ARG A 82 11.14 -12.78 -9.49
C ARG A 82 9.78 -13.39 -9.15
N GLN A 83 8.74 -12.57 -9.01
CA GLN A 83 7.38 -13.05 -8.76
C GLN A 83 6.84 -13.90 -9.92
N LEU A 84 7.11 -13.49 -11.17
CA LEU A 84 6.72 -14.24 -12.37
C LEU A 84 7.40 -15.60 -12.44
N ALA A 85 8.68 -15.69 -12.10
CA ALA A 85 9.39 -16.97 -12.04
C ALA A 85 8.75 -17.93 -11.01
N CYS A 86 8.34 -17.43 -9.85
CA CYS A 86 7.62 -18.23 -8.85
C CYS A 86 6.17 -18.58 -9.28
N ALA A 87 5.57 -17.80 -10.17
CA ALA A 87 4.21 -18.03 -10.66
C ALA A 87 4.11 -19.28 -11.57
N GLU A 88 5.21 -19.75 -12.14
CA GLU A 88 5.27 -20.97 -12.93
C GLU A 88 5.51 -22.23 -12.09
N SER A 89 5.66 -22.10 -10.76
CA SER A 89 5.91 -23.21 -9.86
C SER A 89 4.80 -24.25 -9.91
N VAL A 90 5.19 -25.52 -9.92
CA VAL A 90 4.29 -26.70 -9.83
C VAL A 90 4.38 -27.38 -8.47
N SER A 91 4.93 -26.68 -7.47
CA SER A 91 5.14 -27.22 -6.12
C SER A 91 3.83 -27.51 -5.40
N THR A 92 3.88 -28.41 -4.44
CA THR A 92 2.81 -28.70 -3.49
C THR A 92 3.39 -28.55 -2.09
N PRO A 93 2.80 -27.69 -1.23
CA PRO A 93 1.62 -26.83 -1.48
C PRO A 93 1.85 -25.75 -2.53
N VAL A 94 0.76 -25.20 -3.08
CA VAL A 94 0.81 -24.16 -4.12
C VAL A 94 1.51 -22.90 -3.63
N GLU A 95 2.44 -22.40 -4.42
CA GLU A 95 3.13 -21.15 -4.15
C GLU A 95 2.17 -19.95 -4.20
N PRO A 96 2.28 -18.98 -3.26
CA PRO A 96 1.44 -17.78 -3.26
C PRO A 96 1.50 -16.99 -4.57
N ALA A 97 2.66 -16.89 -5.18
CA ALA A 97 2.84 -16.20 -6.47
C ALA A 97 2.06 -16.91 -7.59
N ARG A 98 2.04 -18.25 -7.61
CA ARG A 98 1.23 -19.02 -8.55
C ARG A 98 -0.25 -18.80 -8.34
N LEU A 99 -0.74 -18.86 -7.10
CA LEU A 99 -2.13 -18.60 -6.78
C LEU A 99 -2.55 -17.20 -7.22
N CYS A 100 -1.74 -16.17 -6.95
CA CYS A 100 -2.02 -14.80 -7.34
C CYS A 100 -2.00 -14.57 -8.85
N ALA A 101 -1.13 -15.30 -9.58
CA ALA A 101 -1.10 -15.25 -11.04
C ALA A 101 -2.37 -15.85 -11.65
N GLU A 102 -2.78 -17.04 -11.19
CA GLU A 102 -4.02 -17.68 -11.63
C GLU A 102 -5.26 -16.84 -11.28
N LEU A 103 -5.29 -16.25 -10.07
CA LEU A 103 -6.34 -15.33 -9.68
C LEU A 103 -6.40 -14.11 -10.60
N SER A 104 -5.25 -13.53 -10.94
CA SER A 104 -5.17 -12.38 -11.87
C SER A 104 -5.75 -12.71 -13.24
N ALA A 105 -5.48 -13.92 -13.74
CA ALA A 105 -5.99 -14.38 -15.03
C ALA A 105 -7.50 -14.70 -15.00
N ALA A 106 -7.98 -15.24 -13.87
CA ALA A 106 -9.36 -15.69 -13.72
C ALA A 106 -10.36 -14.56 -13.36
N LEU A 107 -9.88 -13.44 -12.79
CA LEU A 107 -10.75 -12.34 -12.38
C LEU A 107 -11.44 -11.70 -13.59
N PRO A 108 -12.80 -11.61 -13.60
CA PRO A 108 -13.55 -10.86 -14.61
C PRO A 108 -13.13 -9.39 -14.69
N ASP A 109 -13.31 -8.77 -15.85
CA ASP A 109 -12.86 -7.40 -16.11
C ASP A 109 -13.45 -6.35 -15.16
N ASN A 110 -14.63 -6.59 -14.60
CA ASN A 110 -15.30 -5.70 -13.66
C ASN A 110 -15.33 -6.25 -12.23
N ALA A 111 -14.51 -7.23 -11.89
CA ALA A 111 -14.53 -7.87 -10.58
C ALA A 111 -14.15 -6.92 -9.43
N ILE A 112 -14.62 -7.27 -8.25
CA ILE A 112 -14.18 -6.69 -6.98
C ILE A 112 -13.43 -7.79 -6.22
N LEU A 113 -12.16 -7.55 -5.92
CA LEU A 113 -11.36 -8.41 -5.06
C LEU A 113 -11.37 -7.83 -3.65
N VAL A 114 -11.89 -8.59 -2.69
CA VAL A 114 -11.92 -8.23 -1.28
C VAL A 114 -10.91 -9.10 -0.54
N SER A 115 -9.88 -8.49 0.02
CA SER A 115 -8.80 -9.23 0.68
C SER A 115 -8.83 -9.01 2.19
N ASP A 116 -8.62 -10.10 2.92
CA ASP A 116 -8.50 -10.05 4.37
C ASP A 116 -7.13 -9.54 4.80
N THR A 117 -7.00 -9.22 6.08
CA THR A 117 -5.74 -8.84 6.72
C THR A 117 -4.82 -10.07 6.87
N GLY A 118 -3.51 -9.83 6.90
CA GLY A 118 -2.51 -10.89 7.02
C GLY A 118 -1.79 -11.17 5.71
N TRP A 119 -1.34 -12.40 5.50
CA TRP A 119 -0.60 -12.79 4.30
C TRP A 119 -1.44 -12.69 3.03
N SER A 120 -2.72 -12.99 3.11
CA SER A 120 -3.65 -12.79 1.98
C SER A 120 -3.62 -11.35 1.47
N ALA A 121 -3.61 -10.37 2.38
CA ALA A 121 -3.49 -8.96 2.01
C ALA A 121 -2.14 -8.63 1.36
N GLN A 122 -1.04 -9.14 1.92
CA GLN A 122 0.29 -8.87 1.37
C GLN A 122 0.45 -9.48 -0.02
N TRP A 123 0.06 -10.74 -0.18
CA TRP A 123 0.14 -11.43 -1.47
C TRP A 123 -0.75 -10.80 -2.52
N SER A 124 -2.03 -10.55 -2.20
CA SER A 124 -2.95 -9.96 -3.16
C SER A 124 -2.55 -8.53 -3.56
N ALA A 125 -2.09 -7.70 -2.60
CA ALA A 125 -1.68 -6.33 -2.89
C ALA A 125 -0.38 -6.22 -3.71
N THR A 126 0.51 -7.23 -3.61
CA THR A 126 1.82 -7.19 -4.27
C THR A 126 1.90 -8.06 -5.53
N MET A 127 1.10 -9.12 -5.61
CA MET A 127 1.24 -10.14 -6.67
C MET A 127 0.02 -10.21 -7.59
N VAL A 128 -1.20 -9.84 -7.14
CA VAL A 128 -2.37 -9.83 -8.03
C VAL A 128 -2.30 -8.63 -8.96
N ARG A 129 -2.46 -8.88 -10.26
CA ARG A 129 -2.47 -7.84 -11.30
C ARG A 129 -3.89 -7.38 -11.55
N MET A 130 -4.23 -6.24 -10.95
CA MET A 130 -5.54 -5.63 -11.11
C MET A 130 -5.62 -4.81 -12.39
N LYS A 131 -6.73 -4.94 -13.14
CA LYS A 131 -7.06 -4.08 -14.27
C LYS A 131 -7.70 -2.78 -13.77
N ALA A 132 -7.63 -1.71 -14.56
CA ALA A 132 -8.20 -0.41 -14.18
C ALA A 132 -9.73 -0.44 -13.94
N SER A 133 -10.44 -1.39 -14.55
CA SER A 133 -11.88 -1.61 -14.39
C SER A 133 -12.25 -2.42 -13.13
N GLN A 134 -11.29 -3.09 -12.52
CA GLN A 134 -11.47 -3.89 -11.31
C GLN A 134 -11.29 -3.03 -10.06
N GLN A 135 -11.82 -3.47 -8.94
CA GLN A 135 -11.68 -2.79 -7.65
C GLN A 135 -11.04 -3.73 -6.63
N TYR A 136 -10.18 -3.16 -5.78
CA TYR A 136 -9.55 -3.85 -4.68
C TYR A 136 -9.99 -3.21 -3.37
N LEU A 137 -10.58 -4.03 -2.48
CA LEU A 137 -11.02 -3.62 -1.16
C LEU A 137 -10.24 -4.38 -0.09
N ARG A 138 -9.77 -3.67 0.91
CA ARG A 138 -8.99 -4.25 1.99
C ARG A 138 -9.20 -3.48 3.30
N ALA A 139 -9.32 -4.19 4.40
CA ALA A 139 -9.25 -3.59 5.74
C ALA A 139 -7.80 -3.28 6.14
N ALA A 140 -7.64 -2.26 6.95
CA ALA A 140 -6.31 -1.81 7.39
C ALA A 140 -5.74 -2.61 8.59
N GLY A 141 -6.37 -3.69 9.06
CA GLY A 141 -5.86 -4.46 10.20
C GLY A 141 -6.89 -5.35 10.90
N SER A 142 -8.13 -5.40 10.40
CA SER A 142 -9.20 -6.23 10.99
C SER A 142 -9.19 -7.61 10.33
N LEU A 143 -8.80 -8.63 11.09
CA LEU A 143 -8.90 -10.04 10.68
C LEU A 143 -10.36 -10.47 10.58
N GLY A 144 -10.71 -11.28 9.58
CA GLY A 144 -12.06 -11.76 9.34
C GLY A 144 -12.99 -10.76 8.65
N TRP A 145 -12.49 -9.57 8.31
CA TRP A 145 -13.29 -8.51 7.68
C TRP A 145 -13.72 -8.83 6.23
N ALA A 146 -12.88 -9.53 5.48
CA ALA A 146 -13.10 -9.69 4.04
C ALA A 146 -14.39 -10.44 3.71
N PHE A 147 -14.75 -11.47 4.48
CA PHE A 147 -15.93 -12.25 4.19
C PHE A 147 -17.22 -11.42 4.31
N PRO A 148 -17.55 -10.77 5.46
CA PRO A 148 -18.73 -9.93 5.54
C PRO A 148 -18.67 -8.72 4.58
N ALA A 149 -17.50 -8.14 4.34
CA ALA A 149 -17.36 -7.05 3.38
C ALA A 149 -17.65 -7.50 1.94
N SER A 150 -17.26 -8.71 1.56
CA SER A 150 -17.58 -9.25 0.23
C SER A 150 -19.07 -9.48 0.03
N LEU A 151 -19.79 -9.90 1.07
CA LEU A 151 -21.26 -10.00 1.04
C LEU A 151 -21.88 -8.61 0.85
N GLY A 152 -21.42 -7.61 1.61
CA GLY A 152 -21.88 -6.22 1.45
C GLY A 152 -21.60 -5.66 0.06
N ALA A 153 -20.40 -5.89 -0.47
CA ALA A 153 -20.04 -5.49 -1.83
C ALA A 153 -20.94 -6.16 -2.88
N LYS A 154 -21.24 -7.45 -2.70
CA LYS A 154 -22.15 -8.18 -3.61
C LYS A 154 -23.58 -7.67 -3.55
N CYS A 155 -24.07 -7.28 -2.36
CA CYS A 155 -25.38 -6.66 -2.22
C CYS A 155 -25.45 -5.27 -2.88
N ALA A 156 -24.36 -4.50 -2.79
CA ALA A 156 -24.32 -3.15 -3.35
C ALA A 156 -24.24 -3.13 -4.89
N VAL A 157 -23.57 -4.12 -5.48
CA VAL A 157 -23.38 -4.23 -6.94
C VAL A 157 -23.60 -5.69 -7.39
N PRO A 158 -24.85 -6.14 -7.42
CA PRO A 158 -25.20 -7.56 -7.64
C PRO A 158 -24.78 -8.08 -9.01
N GLU A 159 -24.57 -7.22 -10.00
CA GLU A 159 -24.14 -7.57 -11.36
C GLU A 159 -22.63 -7.85 -11.47
N ARG A 160 -21.84 -7.44 -10.49
CA ARG A 160 -20.39 -7.63 -10.50
C ARG A 160 -19.97 -8.92 -9.81
N ALA A 161 -18.91 -9.53 -10.30
CA ALA A 161 -18.25 -10.62 -9.58
C ALA A 161 -17.52 -10.06 -8.36
N VAL A 162 -17.75 -10.65 -7.20
CA VAL A 162 -17.03 -10.33 -5.96
C VAL A 162 -16.29 -11.57 -5.51
N VAL A 163 -14.98 -11.44 -5.33
CA VAL A 163 -14.10 -12.53 -4.90
C VAL A 163 -13.54 -12.17 -3.52
N CYS A 164 -13.78 -13.05 -2.55
CA CYS A 164 -13.19 -12.96 -1.22
C CYS A 164 -11.89 -13.74 -1.17
N PHE A 165 -10.77 -13.06 -0.88
CA PHE A 165 -9.46 -13.67 -0.70
C PHE A 165 -9.07 -13.62 0.77
N SER A 166 -9.22 -14.74 1.43
CA SER A 166 -9.00 -14.91 2.86
C SER A 166 -8.14 -16.14 3.12
N GLY A 167 -7.41 -16.16 4.24
CA GLY A 167 -6.56 -17.27 4.64
C GLY A 167 -6.56 -17.48 6.15
#